data_d6a744803f018767392fc775ddd7a5ce
#
_entry.id   d6a744803f018767392fc775ddd7a5ce
#
_cell.length_a   1.000
_cell.length_b   1.000
_cell.length_c   1.000
_cell.angle_alpha   90.00
_cell.angle_beta   90.00
_cell.angle_gamma   90.00
#
_symmetry.space_group_name_H-M   'P 1'
#
loop_
_entity.id
_entity.type
_entity.pdbx_description
1 polymer ?
#
loop_
_entity_poly.entity_id
_entity_poly.type
_entity_poly.pdbx_seq_one_letter_code
_entity_poly.pdbx_strand_id
1 'polypeptide(L)'
;MPISLVVEGLSAKRGEDLIFHDISFILNAGQALVVTGPNGSGKSTLLRVLAGLLAAESGTVRLDGVAAETGQPRELCHYLGHRNAMKRELTVAENLSFWKSFMGDSAGGSGMAVEDAAEALGLGGISHLPFGYLSAGQQRRMAMAKLLVAYRPVWLLDEPTAALDARADRLFAALVIRHLGAGGIVVAATHQPLGVEARELRMTGFAGVAGGLV
;
A
#
# COMPACT_ATOMS: atom_id res chain seq x y z
N MET A 1 -18.28 4.31 12.76
CA MET A 1 -18.66 3.17 11.90
C MET A 1 -17.38 2.50 11.43
N PRO A 2 -17.37 1.17 11.19
CA PRO A 2 -16.21 0.53 10.58
C PRO A 2 -15.98 1.09 9.18
N ILE A 3 -14.71 1.18 8.76
CA ILE A 3 -14.34 1.66 7.43
C ILE A 3 -14.65 0.61 6.35
N SER A 4 -14.95 1.06 5.14
CA SER A 4 -15.08 0.20 3.95
C SER A 4 -14.49 0.89 2.73
N LEU A 5 -13.61 0.20 2.00
CA LEU A 5 -13.14 0.63 0.68
C LEU A 5 -14.12 0.10 -0.37
N VAL A 6 -14.78 1.01 -1.07
CA VAL A 6 -15.78 0.71 -2.10
C VAL A 6 -15.25 1.14 -3.46
N VAL A 7 -15.21 0.21 -4.39
CA VAL A 7 -14.77 0.41 -5.77
C VAL A 7 -15.91 -0.03 -6.69
N GLU A 8 -16.34 0.85 -7.60
CA GLU A 8 -17.49 0.62 -8.48
C GLU A 8 -17.15 0.99 -9.92
N GLY A 9 -17.24 0.02 -10.82
CA GLY A 9 -17.11 0.20 -12.27
C GLY A 9 -15.77 0.80 -12.71
N LEU A 10 -14.69 0.53 -11.96
CA LEU A 10 -13.40 1.20 -12.15
C LEU A 10 -12.73 0.73 -13.43
N SER A 11 -12.33 1.69 -14.27
CA SER A 11 -11.59 1.45 -15.50
C SER A 11 -10.40 2.39 -15.62
N ALA A 12 -9.35 1.97 -16.31
CA ALA A 12 -8.18 2.81 -16.57
C ALA A 12 -7.59 2.58 -17.96
N LYS A 13 -7.04 3.67 -18.54
CA LYS A 13 -6.35 3.69 -19.83
C LYS A 13 -4.91 4.18 -19.68
N ARG A 14 -4.10 3.86 -20.67
CA ARG A 14 -2.79 4.46 -20.93
C ARG A 14 -2.76 4.91 -22.39
N GLY A 15 -2.86 6.23 -22.63
CA GLY A 15 -3.18 6.74 -23.95
C GLY A 15 -4.54 6.22 -24.39
N GLU A 16 -4.62 5.61 -25.57
CA GLU A 16 -5.86 5.01 -26.10
C GLU A 16 -6.08 3.57 -25.61
N ASP A 17 -5.07 2.94 -24.99
CA ASP A 17 -5.12 1.53 -24.61
C ASP A 17 -5.84 1.34 -23.27
N LEU A 18 -6.91 0.57 -23.27
CA LEU A 18 -7.60 0.14 -22.04
C LEU A 18 -6.74 -0.87 -21.28
N ILE A 19 -6.41 -0.57 -20.01
CA ILE A 19 -5.59 -1.44 -19.15
C ILE A 19 -6.47 -2.43 -18.40
N PHE A 20 -7.56 -1.96 -17.84
CA PHE A 20 -8.59 -2.77 -17.20
C PHE A 20 -9.95 -2.05 -17.28
N HIS A 21 -11.02 -2.81 -17.15
CA HIS A 21 -12.39 -2.33 -17.29
C HIS A 21 -13.31 -2.96 -16.24
N ASP A 22 -14.23 -2.14 -15.71
CA ASP A 22 -15.35 -2.55 -14.87
C ASP A 22 -14.96 -3.36 -13.63
N ILE A 23 -13.91 -2.92 -12.92
CA ILE A 23 -13.51 -3.55 -11.66
C ILE A 23 -14.39 -3.00 -10.54
N SER A 24 -15.06 -3.91 -9.82
CA SER A 24 -15.92 -3.58 -8.69
C SER A 24 -15.67 -4.53 -7.53
N PHE A 25 -15.48 -3.98 -6.33
CA PHE A 25 -15.37 -4.75 -5.09
C PHE A 25 -15.60 -3.88 -3.86
N ILE A 26 -15.88 -4.53 -2.73
CA ILE A 26 -15.95 -3.90 -1.42
C ILE A 26 -15.04 -4.67 -0.47
N LEU A 27 -14.22 -3.93 0.29
CA LEU A 27 -13.41 -4.43 1.39
C LEU A 27 -13.81 -3.72 2.68
N ASN A 28 -14.14 -4.49 3.69
CA ASN A 28 -14.45 -3.97 5.02
C ASN A 28 -13.19 -3.92 5.91
N ALA A 29 -13.31 -3.22 7.03
CA ALA A 29 -12.28 -3.19 8.07
C ALA A 29 -11.77 -4.61 8.39
N GLY A 30 -10.45 -4.75 8.46
CA GLY A 30 -9.79 -6.02 8.73
C GLY A 30 -9.63 -6.95 7.53
N GLN A 31 -10.08 -6.56 6.33
CA GLN A 31 -9.98 -7.40 5.14
C GLN A 31 -8.76 -7.07 4.26
N ALA A 32 -8.25 -8.12 3.61
CA ALA A 32 -7.20 -8.02 2.62
C ALA A 32 -7.67 -8.49 1.24
N LEU A 33 -7.13 -7.87 0.18
CA LEU A 33 -7.29 -8.27 -1.22
C LEU A 33 -5.93 -8.47 -1.85
N VAL A 34 -5.70 -9.63 -2.45
CA VAL A 34 -4.53 -9.89 -3.28
C VAL A 34 -4.91 -9.73 -4.74
N VAL A 35 -4.20 -8.88 -5.45
CA VAL A 35 -4.36 -8.66 -6.89
C VAL A 35 -3.33 -9.49 -7.62
N THR A 36 -3.78 -10.50 -8.34
CA THR A 36 -2.94 -11.44 -9.12
C THR A 36 -3.07 -11.20 -10.62
N GLY A 37 -2.21 -11.85 -11.40
CA GLY A 37 -2.23 -11.79 -12.86
C GLY A 37 -0.84 -11.60 -13.46
N PRO A 38 -0.69 -11.80 -14.78
CA PRO A 38 0.60 -11.71 -15.47
C PRO A 38 1.22 -10.30 -15.38
N ASN A 39 2.51 -10.22 -15.67
CA ASN A 39 3.18 -8.91 -15.78
C ASN A 39 2.52 -8.11 -16.91
N GLY A 40 2.31 -6.82 -16.65
CA GLY A 40 1.61 -5.94 -17.60
C GLY A 40 0.07 -6.00 -17.54
N SER A 41 -0.54 -6.86 -16.70
CA SER A 41 -2.02 -6.94 -16.58
C SER A 41 -2.69 -5.74 -15.90
N GLY A 42 -1.93 -4.73 -15.45
CA GLY A 42 -2.48 -3.52 -14.87
C GLY A 42 -2.52 -3.49 -13.34
N LYS A 43 -1.97 -4.48 -12.62
CA LYS A 43 -1.96 -4.52 -11.14
C LYS A 43 -1.45 -3.22 -10.50
N SER A 44 -0.26 -2.77 -10.88
CA SER A 44 0.31 -1.51 -10.38
C SER A 44 -0.50 -0.28 -10.79
N THR A 45 -1.16 -0.33 -11.95
CA THR A 45 -2.05 0.74 -12.41
C THR A 45 -3.30 0.80 -11.54
N LEU A 46 -3.91 -0.35 -11.22
CA LEU A 46 -5.04 -0.42 -10.30
C LEU A 46 -4.67 0.18 -8.93
N LEU A 47 -3.56 -0.24 -8.34
CA LEU A 47 -3.12 0.31 -7.05
C LEU A 47 -2.89 1.82 -7.09
N ARG A 48 -2.36 2.36 -8.19
CA ARG A 48 -2.16 3.81 -8.35
C ARG A 48 -3.48 4.57 -8.52
N VAL A 49 -4.46 3.98 -9.20
CA VAL A 49 -5.81 4.55 -9.32
C VAL A 49 -6.49 4.56 -7.94
N LEU A 50 -6.42 3.45 -7.20
CA LEU A 50 -6.94 3.37 -5.83
C LEU A 50 -6.27 4.39 -4.88
N ALA A 51 -4.98 4.65 -5.07
CA ALA A 51 -4.23 5.65 -4.32
C ALA A 51 -4.53 7.11 -4.74
N GLY A 52 -5.32 7.33 -5.77
CA GLY A 52 -5.54 8.66 -6.34
C GLY A 52 -4.29 9.28 -7.00
N LEU A 53 -3.29 8.45 -7.33
CA LEU A 53 -2.05 8.84 -8.02
C LEU A 53 -2.20 8.82 -9.55
N LEU A 54 -3.24 8.18 -10.04
CA LEU A 54 -3.61 8.12 -11.44
C LEU A 54 -5.14 8.30 -11.54
N ALA A 55 -5.59 9.12 -12.47
CA ALA A 55 -7.01 9.29 -12.71
C ALA A 55 -7.62 8.01 -13.31
N ALA A 56 -8.82 7.66 -12.84
CA ALA A 56 -9.63 6.64 -13.46
C ALA A 56 -10.20 7.16 -14.78
N GLU A 57 -10.41 6.28 -15.76
CA GLU A 57 -11.19 6.58 -16.98
C GLU A 57 -12.68 6.63 -16.65
N SER A 58 -13.15 5.71 -15.83
CA SER A 58 -14.53 5.65 -15.32
C SER A 58 -14.59 4.94 -13.97
N GLY A 59 -15.75 5.02 -13.32
CA GLY A 59 -15.99 4.42 -12.01
C GLY A 59 -15.58 5.30 -10.86
N THR A 60 -15.73 4.79 -9.65
CA THR A 60 -15.48 5.53 -8.42
C THR A 60 -14.70 4.69 -7.41
N VAL A 61 -13.89 5.39 -6.59
CA VAL A 61 -13.21 4.84 -5.42
C VAL A 61 -13.58 5.73 -4.24
N ARG A 62 -14.16 5.15 -3.20
CA ARG A 62 -14.48 5.88 -1.98
C ARG A 62 -14.14 5.05 -0.73
N LEU A 63 -13.90 5.73 0.36
CA LEU A 63 -13.72 5.12 1.68
C LEU A 63 -14.88 5.59 2.58
N ASP A 64 -15.80 4.69 2.85
CA ASP A 64 -16.93 4.94 3.75
C ASP A 64 -16.50 4.73 5.21
N GLY A 65 -17.19 5.36 6.15
CA GLY A 65 -16.91 5.24 7.59
C GLY A 65 -15.79 6.13 8.12
N VAL A 66 -15.20 6.99 7.30
CA VAL A 66 -14.27 8.06 7.72
C VAL A 66 -15.02 9.39 7.85
N ALA A 67 -14.50 10.32 8.66
CA ALA A 67 -15.07 11.64 8.78
C ALA A 67 -15.08 12.36 7.41
N ALA A 68 -16.20 12.96 7.06
CA ALA A 68 -16.48 13.50 5.72
C ALA A 68 -15.51 14.61 5.23
N GLU A 69 -14.68 15.15 6.10
CA GLU A 69 -13.73 16.23 5.78
C GLU A 69 -12.45 15.74 5.05
N THR A 70 -12.21 14.42 5.00
CA THR A 70 -10.98 13.83 4.44
C THR A 70 -11.26 12.86 3.28
N GLY A 71 -12.14 13.26 2.36
CA GLY A 71 -12.78 12.34 1.41
C GLY A 71 -11.92 11.83 0.23
N GLN A 72 -10.66 12.22 0.06
CA GLN A 72 -9.89 11.76 -1.11
C GLN A 72 -9.03 10.53 -0.79
N PRO A 73 -9.06 9.47 -1.63
CA PRO A 73 -8.30 8.24 -1.42
C PRO A 73 -6.81 8.48 -1.11
N ARG A 74 -6.18 9.47 -1.75
CA ARG A 74 -4.77 9.83 -1.54
C ARG A 74 -4.42 10.25 -0.10
N GLU A 75 -5.39 10.76 0.65
CA GLU A 75 -5.20 11.23 2.03
C GLU A 75 -5.39 10.09 3.05
N LEU A 76 -6.04 9.01 2.62
CA LEU A 76 -6.44 7.88 3.45
C LEU A 76 -5.63 6.62 3.17
N CYS A 77 -4.75 6.65 2.16
CA CYS A 77 -3.98 5.49 1.74
C CYS A 77 -2.47 5.69 1.93
N HIS A 78 -1.77 4.63 2.34
CA HIS A 78 -0.37 4.46 2.01
C HIS A 78 -0.24 3.76 0.66
N TYR A 79 0.67 4.25 -0.19
CA TYR A 79 1.12 3.53 -1.37
C TYR A 79 2.59 3.14 -1.23
N LEU A 80 2.86 1.85 -1.27
CA LEU A 80 4.19 1.26 -1.30
C LEU A 80 4.43 0.65 -2.68
N GLY A 81 5.09 1.40 -3.57
CA GLY A 81 5.41 0.96 -4.93
C GLY A 81 6.79 0.30 -5.04
N HIS A 82 7.22 0.04 -6.27
CA HIS A 82 8.57 -0.48 -6.55
C HIS A 82 9.67 0.50 -6.14
N ARG A 83 9.45 1.80 -6.28
CA ARG A 83 10.37 2.83 -5.81
C ARG A 83 10.10 3.12 -4.34
N ASN A 84 11.15 3.13 -3.53
CA ASN A 84 11.02 3.33 -2.09
C ASN A 84 10.62 4.77 -1.70
N ALA A 85 10.70 5.74 -2.63
CA ALA A 85 10.36 7.15 -2.42
C ALA A 85 11.14 7.79 -1.26
N MET A 86 12.44 7.52 -1.19
CA MET A 86 13.37 8.04 -0.19
C MET A 86 14.46 8.88 -0.87
N LYS A 87 14.93 9.90 -0.17
CA LYS A 87 16.07 10.73 -0.60
C LYS A 87 17.38 10.04 -0.21
N ARG A 88 18.28 9.84 -1.18
CA ARG A 88 19.51 9.06 -1.02
C ARG A 88 20.48 9.67 -0.01
N GLU A 89 20.50 10.99 0.05
CA GLU A 89 21.42 11.81 0.84
C GLU A 89 20.98 11.93 2.30
N LEU A 90 19.70 11.78 2.58
CA LEU A 90 19.14 11.85 3.92
C LEU A 90 19.31 10.52 4.66
N THR A 91 19.53 10.60 5.95
CA THR A 91 19.57 9.44 6.84
C THR A 91 18.22 8.72 6.91
N VAL A 92 18.22 7.51 7.48
CA VAL A 92 17.00 6.78 7.77
C VAL A 92 16.05 7.62 8.64
N ALA A 93 16.57 8.20 9.73
CA ALA A 93 15.77 9.02 10.64
C ALA A 93 15.21 10.27 9.96
N GLU A 94 16.01 11.00 9.19
CA GLU A 94 15.55 12.20 8.47
C GLU A 94 14.48 11.91 7.43
N ASN A 95 14.63 10.83 6.64
CA ASN A 95 13.62 10.41 5.69
C ASN A 95 12.29 10.02 6.37
N LEU A 96 12.34 9.27 7.47
CA LEU A 96 11.14 8.87 8.22
C LEU A 96 10.48 10.08 8.87
N SER A 97 11.25 11.01 9.43
CA SER A 97 10.77 12.29 9.99
C SER A 97 10.09 13.14 8.92
N PHE A 98 10.70 13.21 7.73
CA PHE A 98 10.07 13.89 6.59
C PHE A 98 8.71 13.29 6.27
N TRP A 99 8.62 11.95 6.13
CA TRP A 99 7.37 11.29 5.79
C TRP A 99 6.32 11.44 6.90
N LYS A 100 6.72 11.37 8.18
CA LYS A 100 5.83 11.61 9.32
C LYS A 100 5.22 13.01 9.26
N SER A 101 6.05 14.03 9.07
CA SER A 101 5.61 15.43 9.01
C SER A 101 4.79 15.73 7.74
N PHE A 102 5.21 15.18 6.60
CA PHE A 102 4.54 15.42 5.32
C PHE A 102 3.15 14.78 5.23
N MET A 103 3.01 13.56 5.73
CA MET A 103 1.74 12.85 5.68
C MET A 103 0.81 13.24 6.82
N GLY A 104 1.33 13.49 8.02
CA GLY A 104 0.51 13.58 9.23
C GLY A 104 -0.27 12.30 9.49
N ASP A 105 -1.14 12.30 10.49
CA ASP A 105 -2.02 11.18 10.77
C ASP A 105 -3.43 11.41 10.21
N SER A 106 -4.05 10.37 9.68
CA SER A 106 -5.49 10.37 9.36
C SER A 106 -6.32 10.21 10.63
N ALA A 107 -7.56 10.66 10.59
CA ALA A 107 -8.52 10.40 11.66
C ALA A 107 -8.63 8.90 11.97
N GLY A 108 -8.70 8.58 13.26
CA GLY A 108 -8.89 7.20 13.75
C GLY A 108 -7.62 6.49 14.21
N GLY A 109 -6.44 7.11 14.08
CA GLY A 109 -5.20 6.52 14.59
C GLY A 109 -4.02 7.47 14.62
N SER A 110 -2.90 7.01 15.14
CA SER A 110 -1.64 7.74 15.15
C SER A 110 -0.49 6.85 14.69
N GLY A 111 0.46 7.44 13.95
CA GLY A 111 1.69 6.79 13.55
C GLY A 111 2.66 6.65 14.72
N MET A 112 3.59 5.72 14.59
CA MET A 112 4.65 5.45 15.56
C MET A 112 5.66 6.62 15.61
N ALA A 113 6.42 6.71 16.70
CA ALA A 113 7.66 7.50 16.72
C ALA A 113 8.63 6.99 15.65
N VAL A 114 9.49 7.87 15.14
CA VAL A 114 10.45 7.52 14.06
C VAL A 114 11.40 6.43 14.52
N GLU A 115 11.87 6.53 15.73
CA GLU A 115 12.78 5.58 16.38
C GLU A 115 12.14 4.19 16.51
N ASP A 116 10.89 4.14 16.98
CA ASP A 116 10.13 2.89 17.14
C ASP A 116 9.85 2.22 15.79
N ALA A 117 9.51 3.02 14.77
CA ALA A 117 9.28 2.50 13.42
C ALA A 117 10.56 1.95 12.78
N ALA A 118 11.71 2.61 13.01
CA ALA A 118 13.01 2.12 12.56
C ALA A 118 13.39 0.82 13.28
N GLU A 119 13.20 0.76 14.60
CA GLU A 119 13.50 -0.43 15.41
C GLU A 119 12.63 -1.62 15.01
N ALA A 120 11.33 -1.41 14.79
CA ALA A 120 10.39 -2.44 14.38
C ALA A 120 10.79 -3.15 13.06
N LEU A 121 11.55 -2.47 12.21
CA LEU A 121 12.09 -3.00 10.94
C LEU A 121 13.59 -3.37 11.03
N GLY A 122 14.17 -3.36 12.23
CA GLY A 122 15.59 -3.67 12.47
C GLY A 122 16.54 -2.66 11.82
N LEU A 123 16.18 -1.38 11.84
CA LEU A 123 16.97 -0.26 11.31
C LEU A 123 17.46 0.69 12.40
N GLY A 124 17.10 0.46 13.68
CA GLY A 124 17.44 1.36 14.79
C GLY A 124 18.94 1.63 14.91
N GLY A 125 19.78 0.60 14.87
CA GLY A 125 21.24 0.72 14.96
C GLY A 125 21.91 1.42 13.77
N ILE A 126 21.18 1.64 12.66
CA ILE A 126 21.67 2.30 11.43
C ILE A 126 20.84 3.54 11.05
N SER A 127 20.02 4.04 11.94
CA SER A 127 19.13 5.18 11.70
C SER A 127 19.86 6.48 11.31
N HIS A 128 21.14 6.60 11.67
CA HIS A 128 22.04 7.70 11.33
C HIS A 128 22.69 7.59 9.95
N LEU A 129 22.58 6.43 9.28
CA LEU A 129 23.20 6.24 7.96
C LEU A 129 22.32 6.83 6.84
N PRO A 130 22.94 7.46 5.81
CA PRO A 130 22.22 7.87 4.61
C PRO A 130 21.57 6.69 3.89
N PHE A 131 20.36 6.90 3.37
CA PHE A 131 19.60 5.87 2.64
C PHE A 131 20.40 5.25 1.48
N GLY A 132 21.22 6.04 0.81
CA GLY A 132 22.05 5.58 -0.29
C GLY A 132 23.11 4.54 0.07
N TYR A 133 23.45 4.39 1.35
CA TYR A 133 24.44 3.40 1.85
C TYR A 133 23.80 2.08 2.30
N LEU A 134 22.47 2.04 2.34
CA LEU A 134 21.74 0.84 2.73
C LEU A 134 21.75 -0.22 1.63
N SER A 135 21.80 -1.49 2.03
CA SER A 135 21.55 -2.61 1.12
C SER A 135 20.11 -2.56 0.57
N ALA A 136 19.86 -3.24 -0.56
CA ALA A 136 18.51 -3.28 -1.15
C ALA A 136 17.44 -3.77 -0.16
N GLY A 137 17.75 -4.78 0.65
CA GLY A 137 16.84 -5.29 1.70
C GLY A 137 16.61 -4.27 2.83
N GLN A 138 17.65 -3.53 3.25
CA GLN A 138 17.52 -2.44 4.23
C GLN A 138 16.68 -1.29 3.67
N GLN A 139 16.91 -0.92 2.40
CA GLN A 139 16.12 0.10 1.71
C GLN A 139 14.64 -0.30 1.61
N ARG A 140 14.35 -1.57 1.35
CA ARG A 140 12.98 -2.07 1.30
C ARG A 140 12.32 -2.05 2.67
N ARG A 141 13.03 -2.49 3.72
CA ARG A 141 12.54 -2.40 5.11
C ARG A 141 12.27 -0.96 5.53
N MET A 142 13.10 -0.01 5.12
CA MET A 142 12.86 1.41 5.38
C MET A 142 11.60 1.91 4.66
N ALA A 143 11.34 1.49 3.43
CA ALA A 143 10.10 1.82 2.74
C ALA A 143 8.86 1.27 3.47
N MET A 144 8.99 0.13 4.16
CA MET A 144 7.95 -0.40 5.05
C MET A 144 7.81 0.41 6.34
N ALA A 145 8.92 0.89 6.93
CA ALA A 145 8.88 1.74 8.12
C ALA A 145 8.07 3.03 7.87
N LYS A 146 8.04 3.53 6.64
CA LYS A 146 7.17 4.64 6.23
C LYS A 146 5.69 4.38 6.52
N LEU A 147 5.22 3.13 6.40
CA LEU A 147 3.82 2.77 6.68
C LEU A 147 3.47 2.93 8.17
N LEU A 148 4.47 2.97 9.04
CA LEU A 148 4.30 3.00 10.49
C LEU A 148 4.34 4.41 11.06
N VAL A 149 5.09 5.35 10.44
CA VAL A 149 5.31 6.69 10.99
C VAL A 149 4.12 7.63 10.83
N ALA A 150 3.18 7.32 9.95
CA ALA A 150 1.94 8.07 9.79
C ALA A 150 0.77 7.09 9.64
N TYR A 151 -0.31 7.30 10.37
CA TYR A 151 -1.48 6.42 10.30
C TYR A 151 -2.26 6.65 9.01
N ARG A 152 -2.56 5.55 8.30
CA ARG A 152 -3.49 5.49 7.18
C ARG A 152 -4.30 4.21 7.27
N PRO A 153 -5.63 4.28 7.14
CA PRO A 153 -6.49 3.10 7.24
C PRO A 153 -6.33 2.12 6.09
N VAL A 154 -5.85 2.54 4.92
CA VAL A 154 -5.70 1.66 3.75
C VAL A 154 -4.22 1.57 3.34
N TRP A 155 -3.72 0.35 3.17
CA TRP A 155 -2.40 0.08 2.62
C TRP A 155 -2.51 -0.51 1.22
N LEU A 156 -1.90 0.15 0.24
CA LEU A 156 -1.82 -0.25 -1.16
C LEU A 156 -0.37 -0.64 -1.46
N LEU A 157 -0.12 -1.93 -1.68
CA LEU A 157 1.21 -2.53 -1.64
C LEU A 157 1.53 -3.18 -2.99
N ASP A 158 2.54 -2.67 -3.69
CA ASP A 158 2.98 -3.15 -5.00
C ASP A 158 4.29 -3.94 -4.85
N GLU A 159 4.20 -5.27 -4.97
CA GLU A 159 5.28 -6.25 -4.72
C GLU A 159 6.03 -5.95 -3.41
N PRO A 160 5.32 -5.93 -2.25
CA PRO A 160 5.90 -5.46 -0.99
C PRO A 160 7.09 -6.28 -0.52
N THR A 161 7.10 -7.58 -0.78
CA THR A 161 8.11 -8.53 -0.30
C THR A 161 9.24 -8.78 -1.30
N ALA A 162 9.23 -8.12 -2.46
CA ALA A 162 10.31 -8.23 -3.41
C ALA A 162 11.67 -7.85 -2.78
N ALA A 163 12.67 -8.70 -2.96
CA ALA A 163 14.04 -8.55 -2.44
C ALA A 163 14.16 -8.63 -0.90
N LEU A 164 13.17 -9.15 -0.20
CA LEU A 164 13.27 -9.44 1.24
C LEU A 164 13.89 -10.81 1.49
N ASP A 165 14.63 -10.92 2.59
CA ASP A 165 14.98 -12.20 3.19
C ASP A 165 13.80 -12.75 4.03
N ALA A 166 13.86 -14.04 4.40
CA ALA A 166 12.81 -14.70 5.16
C ALA A 166 12.53 -14.04 6.54
N ARG A 167 13.50 -13.33 7.13
CA ARG A 167 13.30 -12.59 8.38
C ARG A 167 12.47 -11.34 8.14
N ALA A 168 12.83 -10.55 7.13
CA ALA A 168 12.11 -9.33 6.77
C ALA A 168 10.70 -9.63 6.27
N ASP A 169 10.50 -10.74 5.57
CA ASP A 169 9.19 -11.20 5.13
C ASP A 169 8.27 -11.51 6.33
N ARG A 170 8.77 -12.22 7.35
CA ARG A 170 8.01 -12.46 8.59
C ARG A 170 7.68 -11.16 9.34
N LEU A 171 8.61 -10.20 9.40
CA LEU A 171 8.34 -8.89 9.99
C LEU A 171 7.22 -8.17 9.24
N PHE A 172 7.27 -8.19 7.91
CA PHE A 172 6.23 -7.59 7.09
C PHE A 172 4.86 -8.25 7.29
N ALA A 173 4.79 -9.59 7.30
CA ALA A 173 3.56 -10.32 7.59
C ALA A 173 2.97 -9.94 8.95
N ALA A 174 3.80 -9.81 9.99
CA ALA A 174 3.37 -9.37 11.32
C ALA A 174 2.80 -7.93 11.30
N LEU A 175 3.37 -7.03 10.50
CA LEU A 175 2.83 -5.66 10.33
C LEU A 175 1.47 -5.68 9.64
N VAL A 176 1.30 -6.49 8.59
CA VAL A 176 0.02 -6.66 7.89
C VAL A 176 -1.04 -7.20 8.85
N ILE A 177 -0.72 -8.26 9.60
CA ILE A 177 -1.64 -8.85 10.62
C ILE A 177 -2.06 -7.78 11.63
N ARG A 178 -1.11 -7.01 12.17
CA ARG A 178 -1.41 -5.94 13.13
C ARG A 178 -2.30 -4.86 12.53
N HIS A 179 -2.02 -4.43 11.29
CA HIS A 179 -2.80 -3.41 10.61
C HIS A 179 -4.25 -3.86 10.38
N LEU A 180 -4.46 -5.09 9.89
CA LEU A 180 -5.79 -5.67 9.71
C LEU A 180 -6.50 -5.86 11.04
N GLY A 181 -5.81 -6.36 12.07
CA GLY A 181 -6.36 -6.54 13.41
C GLY A 181 -6.79 -5.23 14.08
N ALA A 182 -6.19 -4.10 13.69
CA ALA A 182 -6.60 -2.76 14.11
C ALA A 182 -7.75 -2.17 13.24
N GLY A 183 -8.33 -2.96 12.33
CA GLY A 183 -9.41 -2.53 11.45
C GLY A 183 -8.95 -1.85 10.17
N GLY A 184 -7.66 -1.89 9.83
CA GLY A 184 -7.13 -1.42 8.55
C GLY A 184 -7.55 -2.31 7.38
N ILE A 185 -7.31 -1.83 6.16
CA ILE A 185 -7.58 -2.55 4.90
C ILE A 185 -6.27 -2.66 4.12
N VAL A 186 -6.03 -3.81 3.49
CA VAL A 186 -4.84 -4.06 2.66
C VAL A 186 -5.24 -4.48 1.26
N VAL A 187 -4.69 -3.83 0.23
CA VAL A 187 -4.74 -4.29 -1.16
C VAL A 187 -3.31 -4.47 -1.65
N ALA A 188 -2.93 -5.68 -2.01
CA ALA A 188 -1.57 -5.99 -2.42
C ALA A 188 -1.52 -6.64 -3.81
N ALA A 189 -0.74 -6.07 -4.71
CA ALA A 189 -0.32 -6.75 -5.94
C ALA A 189 0.92 -7.57 -5.63
N THR A 190 0.80 -8.89 -5.59
CA THR A 190 1.91 -9.78 -5.26
C THR A 190 1.66 -11.20 -5.76
N HIS A 191 2.76 -11.91 -6.00
CA HIS A 191 2.75 -13.36 -6.29
C HIS A 191 3.05 -14.21 -5.04
N GLN A 192 3.35 -13.57 -3.91
CA GLN A 192 3.69 -14.25 -2.66
C GLN A 192 2.54 -14.13 -1.64
N PRO A 193 2.37 -15.14 -0.76
CA PRO A 193 1.38 -15.07 0.31
C PRO A 193 1.65 -13.89 1.25
N LEU A 194 0.60 -13.19 1.65
CA LEU A 194 0.69 -12.10 2.65
C LEU A 194 0.78 -12.60 4.10
N GLY A 195 0.67 -13.91 4.33
CA GLY A 195 0.60 -14.50 5.67
C GLY A 195 -0.74 -14.27 6.39
N VAL A 196 -1.77 -13.84 5.66
CA VAL A 196 -3.14 -13.62 6.14
C VAL A 196 -4.13 -14.19 5.14
N GLU A 197 -5.36 -14.46 5.60
CA GLU A 197 -6.47 -14.74 4.70
C GLU A 197 -6.79 -13.49 3.87
N ALA A 198 -6.88 -13.65 2.56
CA ALA A 198 -7.16 -12.57 1.62
C ALA A 198 -8.07 -13.03 0.51
N ARG A 199 -8.97 -12.14 0.08
CA ARG A 199 -9.73 -12.34 -1.17
C ARG A 199 -8.78 -12.18 -2.35
N GLU A 200 -9.09 -12.78 -3.48
CA GLU A 200 -8.30 -12.65 -4.70
C GLU A 200 -9.07 -11.88 -5.78
N LEU A 201 -8.38 -10.93 -6.42
CA LEU A 201 -8.79 -10.28 -7.66
C LEU A 201 -7.80 -10.64 -8.76
N ARG A 202 -8.24 -11.47 -9.72
CA ARG A 202 -7.39 -11.87 -10.83
C ARG A 202 -7.52 -10.91 -12.00
N MET A 203 -6.44 -10.24 -12.36
CA MET A 203 -6.35 -9.38 -13.53
C MET A 203 -5.80 -10.17 -14.73
N THR A 204 -6.55 -10.17 -15.83
CA THR A 204 -6.19 -10.93 -17.05
C THR A 204 -5.41 -10.10 -18.06
N GLY A 205 -5.30 -8.78 -17.86
CA GLY A 205 -4.70 -7.86 -18.83
C GLY A 205 -5.66 -7.54 -19.99
N PHE A 206 -5.12 -7.01 -21.07
CA PHE A 206 -5.83 -6.36 -22.20
C PHE A 206 -6.79 -7.26 -23.02
N ALA A 207 -7.07 -8.46 -22.62
CA ALA A 207 -7.94 -9.39 -23.37
C ALA A 207 -9.44 -9.27 -23.03
N GLY A 208 -9.92 -8.13 -22.57
CA GLY A 208 -11.35 -7.78 -22.62
C GLY A 208 -12.28 -8.56 -21.69
N VAL A 209 -11.81 -9.07 -20.56
CA VAL A 209 -12.69 -9.75 -19.59
C VAL A 209 -12.68 -9.01 -18.26
N ALA A 210 -13.87 -8.66 -17.79
CA ALA A 210 -14.09 -8.14 -16.44
C ALA A 210 -13.48 -9.09 -15.41
N GLY A 211 -12.66 -8.54 -14.50
CA GLY A 211 -12.09 -9.31 -13.39
C GLY A 211 -13.19 -9.71 -12.41
N GLY A 212 -13.55 -10.99 -12.39
CA GLY A 212 -14.45 -11.52 -11.36
C GLY A 212 -13.72 -11.73 -10.05
N LEU A 213 -14.38 -11.43 -8.92
CA LEU A 213 -13.99 -11.89 -7.60
C LEU A 213 -14.27 -13.39 -7.48
N VAL A 214 -13.31 -14.15 -7.02
CA VAL A 214 -13.44 -15.57 -6.64
C VAL A 214 -13.33 -15.69 -5.14
#